data_8f7e0617c418c7942f1b428f0451213c
#
_entry.id   8f7e0617c418c7942f1b428f0451213c
#
_cell.length_a   1.000
_cell.length_b   1.000
_cell.length_c   1.000
_cell.angle_alpha   90.00
_cell.angle_beta   90.00
_cell.angle_gamma   90.00
#
_symmetry.space_group_name_H-M   'P 1'
#
loop_
_entity.id
_entity.type
_entity.pdbx_description
1 polymer ?
#
loop_
_entity_poly.entity_id
_entity_poly.type
_entity_poly.pdbx_seq_one_letter_code
_entity_poly.pdbx_strand_id
1 'polypeptide(L)'
;MRYFAVLIAFFMTIGLNAQSKTDINKFDTKGKRHGVWKGTYETTGRLRYEGTFDHGVEKGTFKFYDDTQKGSLIATRDFSAGNGVSYTTFIDQKGNKVSEGKEVNKVREGEWKVYHPDGKTLMSLENYSKGKLNGLTKIFFANGAIAEEKGYKDGVQDGIYKKYNEKGTVLEDSNYKNGKLNGQAVFYDKFGNVSSKGEFVKGYKYGYWEYYDNKKLVKKEFMIMPKEVTRD
;
A
#
# COMPACT_ATOMS: atom_id res chain seq x y z
N MET A 1 -13.77 14.27 86.97
CA MET A 1 -13.29 14.58 85.62
C MET A 1 -13.95 13.61 84.60
N ARG A 2 -14.91 14.14 83.84
CA ARG A 2 -15.70 13.33 82.86
C ARG A 2 -15.05 13.47 81.50
N TYR A 3 -14.59 12.37 80.95
CA TYR A 3 -14.07 12.34 79.59
C TYR A 3 -15.25 12.10 78.61
N PHE A 4 -15.51 13.09 77.73
CA PHE A 4 -16.41 12.97 76.59
C PHE A 4 -15.65 12.34 75.49
N ALA A 5 -16.04 11.13 75.08
CA ALA A 5 -15.56 10.50 73.86
C ALA A 5 -16.41 10.97 72.67
N VAL A 6 -15.81 11.73 71.77
CA VAL A 6 -16.42 12.11 70.48
C VAL A 6 -16.21 11.00 69.49
N LEU A 7 -17.29 10.30 69.13
CA LEU A 7 -17.29 9.31 68.01
C LEU A 7 -17.44 10.06 66.70
N ILE A 8 -16.34 10.16 65.95
CA ILE A 8 -16.36 10.65 64.56
C ILE A 8 -16.75 9.47 63.64
N ALA A 9 -18.00 9.49 63.17
CA ALA A 9 -18.47 8.56 62.14
C ALA A 9 -17.89 8.97 60.80
N PHE A 10 -16.94 8.17 60.28
CA PHE A 10 -16.38 8.33 58.96
C PHE A 10 -17.37 7.74 57.92
N PHE A 11 -18.14 8.59 57.25
CA PHE A 11 -18.95 8.18 56.11
C PHE A 11 -18.02 7.95 54.92
N MET A 12 -17.67 6.69 54.67
CA MET A 12 -17.10 6.28 53.37
C MET A 12 -18.21 6.37 52.33
N THR A 13 -18.21 7.41 51.56
CA THR A 13 -18.96 7.43 50.28
C THR A 13 -18.26 6.50 49.29
N ILE A 14 -18.78 5.27 49.17
CA ILE A 14 -18.44 4.39 48.07
C ILE A 14 -19.00 5.05 46.81
N GLY A 15 -18.15 5.76 46.09
CA GLY A 15 -18.46 6.21 44.75
C GLY A 15 -18.63 4.97 43.84
N LEU A 16 -19.87 4.54 43.67
CA LEU A 16 -20.26 3.64 42.59
C LEU A 16 -19.95 4.35 41.28
N ASN A 17 -18.77 4.11 40.75
CA ASN A 17 -18.51 4.34 39.32
C ASN A 17 -19.46 3.42 38.56
N ALA A 18 -20.68 3.89 38.28
CA ALA A 18 -21.52 3.32 37.26
C ALA A 18 -20.74 3.43 35.96
N GLN A 19 -20.08 2.35 35.55
CA GLN A 19 -19.60 2.23 34.18
C GLN A 19 -20.81 2.51 33.28
N SER A 20 -20.82 3.70 32.69
CA SER A 20 -21.75 4.05 31.62
C SER A 20 -21.75 2.92 30.63
N LYS A 21 -22.87 2.19 30.51
CA LYS A 21 -23.13 1.25 29.46
C LYS A 21 -22.94 2.06 28.17
N THR A 22 -21.77 1.93 27.53
CA THR A 22 -21.49 2.66 26.30
C THR A 22 -22.61 2.33 25.31
N ASP A 23 -23.41 3.32 24.98
CA ASP A 23 -24.49 3.22 24.00
C ASP A 23 -23.88 2.94 22.64
N ILE A 24 -23.76 1.67 22.27
CA ILE A 24 -23.25 1.22 20.97
C ILE A 24 -24.40 0.96 20.00
N ASN A 25 -24.10 1.09 18.69
CA ASN A 25 -25.00 0.78 17.59
C ASN A 25 -26.32 1.58 17.61
N LYS A 26 -26.24 2.85 17.95
CA LYS A 26 -27.39 3.76 17.98
C LYS A 26 -27.58 4.47 16.65
N PHE A 27 -28.83 4.79 16.37
CA PHE A 27 -29.21 5.67 15.28
C PHE A 27 -29.62 7.04 15.82
N ASP A 28 -29.37 8.08 15.06
CA ASP A 28 -29.88 9.41 15.35
C ASP A 28 -31.39 9.51 15.01
N THR A 29 -31.98 10.68 15.27
CA THR A 29 -33.41 10.95 15.00
C THR A 29 -33.79 10.85 13.52
N LYS A 30 -32.81 10.82 12.59
CA LYS A 30 -33.00 10.68 11.16
C LYS A 30 -32.68 9.25 10.67
N GLY A 31 -32.49 8.28 11.58
CA GLY A 31 -32.16 6.91 11.26
C GLY A 31 -30.73 6.69 10.71
N LYS A 32 -29.82 7.63 10.95
CA LYS A 32 -28.41 7.48 10.55
C LYS A 32 -27.57 6.96 11.72
N ARG A 33 -26.55 6.16 11.45
CA ARG A 33 -25.60 5.67 12.46
C ARG A 33 -24.97 6.86 13.19
N HIS A 34 -24.96 6.80 14.53
CA HIS A 34 -24.38 7.85 15.37
C HIS A 34 -23.70 7.25 16.62
N GLY A 35 -22.56 7.83 17.05
CA GLY A 35 -21.78 7.32 18.17
C GLY A 35 -20.95 6.08 17.82
N VAL A 36 -20.61 5.29 18.84
CA VAL A 36 -19.77 4.10 18.70
C VAL A 36 -20.54 2.95 18.05
N TRP A 37 -19.94 2.33 17.07
CA TRP A 37 -20.50 1.21 16.32
C TRP A 37 -19.56 0.00 16.31
N LYS A 38 -20.15 -1.17 16.48
CA LYS A 38 -19.49 -2.47 16.35
C LYS A 38 -20.31 -3.35 15.41
N GLY A 39 -19.67 -3.82 14.34
CA GLY A 39 -20.25 -4.79 13.42
C GLY A 39 -19.65 -6.16 13.64
N THR A 40 -20.43 -7.22 13.40
CA THR A 40 -20.00 -8.61 13.52
C THR A 40 -20.05 -9.32 12.18
N TYR A 41 -19.37 -10.45 12.07
CA TYR A 41 -19.53 -11.38 10.98
C TYR A 41 -20.86 -12.13 11.15
N GLU A 42 -21.65 -12.24 10.10
CA GLU A 42 -22.99 -12.83 10.15
C GLU A 42 -22.95 -14.31 10.55
N THR A 43 -21.95 -15.07 10.05
CA THR A 43 -21.83 -16.51 10.26
C THR A 43 -21.34 -16.86 11.65
N THR A 44 -20.35 -16.11 12.19
CA THR A 44 -19.66 -16.48 13.43
C THR A 44 -20.01 -15.60 14.61
N GLY A 45 -20.63 -14.44 14.37
CA GLY A 45 -20.92 -13.42 15.39
C GLY A 45 -19.68 -12.71 15.95
N ARG A 46 -18.48 -13.03 15.45
CA ARG A 46 -17.23 -12.40 15.90
C ARG A 46 -17.15 -10.93 15.46
N LEU A 47 -16.44 -10.11 16.24
CA LEU A 47 -16.22 -8.71 15.91
C LEU A 47 -15.53 -8.57 14.55
N ARG A 48 -16.16 -7.85 13.64
CA ARG A 48 -15.66 -7.55 12.30
C ARG A 48 -15.05 -6.15 12.21
N TYR A 49 -15.70 -5.17 12.85
CA TYR A 49 -15.19 -3.80 12.91
C TYR A 49 -15.72 -3.05 14.12
N GLU A 50 -14.98 -2.03 14.53
CA GLU A 50 -15.43 -0.99 15.47
C GLU A 50 -14.99 0.38 14.99
N GLY A 51 -15.80 1.41 15.28
CA GLY A 51 -15.52 2.79 14.90
C GLY A 51 -16.61 3.73 15.35
N THR A 52 -16.48 5.01 15.03
CA THR A 52 -17.45 6.05 15.40
C THR A 52 -18.08 6.65 14.15
N PHE A 53 -19.39 6.79 14.17
CA PHE A 53 -20.15 7.52 13.15
C PHE A 53 -20.68 8.84 13.72
N ASP A 54 -20.69 9.86 12.87
CA ASP A 54 -21.35 11.12 13.11
C ASP A 54 -22.41 11.34 12.04
N HIS A 55 -23.69 11.16 12.39
CA HIS A 55 -24.84 11.27 11.48
C HIS A 55 -24.65 10.50 10.16
N GLY A 56 -24.14 9.25 10.24
CA GLY A 56 -23.91 8.35 9.13
C GLY A 56 -22.54 8.48 8.46
N VAL A 57 -21.70 9.42 8.89
CA VAL A 57 -20.34 9.64 8.36
C VAL A 57 -19.31 9.02 9.28
N GLU A 58 -18.37 8.25 8.74
CA GLU A 58 -17.25 7.69 9.50
C GLU A 58 -16.37 8.83 10.07
N LYS A 59 -15.99 8.72 11.35
CA LYS A 59 -15.14 9.67 12.08
C LYS A 59 -14.03 8.95 12.86
N GLY A 60 -12.84 9.56 12.87
CA GLY A 60 -11.69 9.01 13.59
C GLY A 60 -11.26 7.65 13.06
N THR A 61 -10.71 6.81 13.91
CA THR A 61 -10.12 5.53 13.50
C THR A 61 -11.12 4.39 13.60
N PHE A 62 -11.37 3.74 12.49
CA PHE A 62 -12.03 2.44 12.40
C PHE A 62 -11.01 1.32 12.48
N LYS A 63 -11.31 0.28 13.23
CA LYS A 63 -10.53 -0.95 13.33
C LYS A 63 -11.29 -2.11 12.70
N PHE A 64 -10.59 -2.95 11.95
CA PHE A 64 -11.15 -4.12 11.27
C PHE A 64 -10.41 -5.37 11.73
N TYR A 65 -11.17 -6.43 11.99
CA TYR A 65 -10.65 -7.68 12.54
C TYR A 65 -10.95 -8.84 11.60
N ASP A 66 -10.13 -9.90 11.63
CA ASP A 66 -10.37 -11.11 10.88
C ASP A 66 -11.44 -12.00 11.55
N ASP A 67 -11.98 -12.96 10.79
CA ASP A 67 -12.97 -13.93 11.28
C ASP A 67 -12.31 -15.18 11.87
N THR A 68 -11.18 -15.04 12.56
CA THR A 68 -10.52 -16.13 13.28
C THR A 68 -10.93 -16.13 14.76
N GLN A 69 -10.65 -17.23 15.46
CA GLN A 69 -10.92 -17.32 16.90
C GLN A 69 -10.14 -16.26 17.70
N LYS A 70 -8.95 -15.87 17.23
CA LYS A 70 -8.12 -14.83 17.85
C LYS A 70 -8.70 -13.43 17.61
N GLY A 71 -9.39 -13.19 16.47
CA GLY A 71 -9.91 -11.86 16.10
C GLY A 71 -8.80 -10.85 15.90
N SER A 72 -7.79 -11.18 15.07
CA SER A 72 -6.63 -10.30 14.87
C SER A 72 -7.01 -9.01 14.15
N LEU A 73 -6.43 -7.88 14.56
CA LEU A 73 -6.55 -6.61 13.83
C LEU A 73 -5.87 -6.75 12.47
N ILE A 74 -6.63 -6.55 11.39
CA ILE A 74 -6.14 -6.68 10.01
C ILE A 74 -6.07 -5.36 9.25
N ALA A 75 -6.79 -4.34 9.71
CA ALA A 75 -6.69 -3.00 9.14
C ALA A 75 -7.16 -1.93 10.10
N THR A 76 -6.62 -0.73 9.91
CA THR A 76 -7.18 0.52 10.45
C THR A 76 -7.48 1.48 9.32
N ARG A 77 -8.54 2.31 9.48
CA ARG A 77 -8.84 3.45 8.61
C ARG A 77 -9.05 4.68 9.46
N ASP A 78 -8.24 5.70 9.25
CA ASP A 78 -8.37 6.99 9.90
C ASP A 78 -9.10 7.97 8.99
N PHE A 79 -10.30 8.38 9.40
CA PHE A 79 -11.17 9.32 8.70
C PHE A 79 -11.04 10.76 9.22
N SER A 80 -9.95 11.12 9.89
CA SER A 80 -9.75 12.46 10.45
C SER A 80 -9.76 13.58 9.39
N ALA A 81 -9.42 13.27 8.14
CA ALA A 81 -9.45 14.23 7.02
C ALA A 81 -10.88 14.58 6.55
N GLY A 82 -11.90 13.77 6.89
CA GLY A 82 -13.29 13.96 6.44
C GLY A 82 -13.52 13.70 4.94
N ASN A 83 -14.76 13.96 4.49
CA ASN A 83 -15.16 13.92 3.07
C ASN A 83 -14.84 12.61 2.33
N GLY A 84 -14.98 11.45 2.99
CA GLY A 84 -14.71 10.14 2.40
C GLY A 84 -13.22 9.84 2.20
N VAL A 85 -12.34 10.69 2.73
CA VAL A 85 -10.88 10.48 2.73
C VAL A 85 -10.49 9.72 3.98
N SER A 86 -9.72 8.65 3.82
CA SER A 86 -9.11 7.92 4.93
C SER A 86 -7.64 7.64 4.67
N TYR A 87 -6.86 7.50 5.75
CA TYR A 87 -5.56 6.86 5.71
C TYR A 87 -5.71 5.43 6.20
N THR A 88 -5.42 4.47 5.34
CA THR A 88 -5.63 3.05 5.62
C THR A 88 -4.30 2.36 5.84
N THR A 89 -4.20 1.57 6.92
CA THR A 89 -3.07 0.68 7.20
C THR A 89 -3.58 -0.75 7.24
N PHE A 90 -3.02 -1.62 6.40
CA PHE A 90 -3.25 -3.06 6.45
C PHE A 90 -2.17 -3.74 7.30
N ILE A 91 -2.57 -4.75 8.06
CA ILE A 91 -1.77 -5.42 9.09
C ILE A 91 -1.93 -6.92 8.90
N ASP A 92 -0.84 -7.69 9.05
CA ASP A 92 -0.89 -9.15 9.03
C ASP A 92 -1.33 -9.71 10.40
N GLN A 93 -1.57 -11.01 10.47
CA GLN A 93 -1.99 -11.69 11.72
C GLN A 93 -0.92 -11.68 12.83
N LYS A 94 0.33 -11.30 12.51
CA LYS A 94 1.44 -11.12 13.47
C LYS A 94 1.51 -9.69 13.99
N GLY A 95 0.74 -8.76 13.41
CA GLY A 95 0.73 -7.35 13.77
C GLY A 95 1.72 -6.50 12.95
N ASN A 96 2.33 -7.07 11.91
CA ASN A 96 3.24 -6.33 11.03
C ASN A 96 2.45 -5.54 10.00
N LYS A 97 2.93 -4.34 9.65
CA LYS A 97 2.36 -3.58 8.53
C LYS A 97 2.58 -4.33 7.22
N VAL A 98 1.53 -4.44 6.41
CA VAL A 98 1.57 -4.98 5.05
C VAL A 98 1.63 -3.84 4.03
N SER A 99 0.72 -2.87 4.18
CA SER A 99 0.70 -1.69 3.32
C SER A 99 -0.06 -0.54 3.97
N GLU A 100 0.22 0.69 3.54
CA GLU A 100 -0.51 1.86 4.00
C GLU A 100 -0.56 2.95 2.95
N GLY A 101 -1.60 3.78 3.00
CA GLY A 101 -1.77 4.90 2.09
C GLY A 101 -3.14 5.55 2.20
N LYS A 102 -3.33 6.57 1.37
CA LYS A 102 -4.57 7.33 1.28
C LYS A 102 -5.62 6.58 0.46
N GLU A 103 -6.85 6.57 0.93
CA GLU A 103 -8.04 6.19 0.15
C GLU A 103 -9.00 7.37 0.04
N VAL A 104 -9.66 7.48 -1.10
CA VAL A 104 -10.79 8.38 -1.33
C VAL A 104 -11.98 7.51 -1.72
N ASN A 105 -13.05 7.54 -0.92
CA ASN A 105 -14.22 6.66 -1.08
C ASN A 105 -13.82 5.17 -1.19
N LYS A 106 -12.85 4.74 -0.35
CA LYS A 106 -12.32 3.36 -0.30
C LYS A 106 -11.53 2.93 -1.55
N VAL A 107 -11.09 3.90 -2.37
CA VAL A 107 -10.27 3.68 -3.56
C VAL A 107 -8.88 4.28 -3.31
N ARG A 108 -7.82 3.53 -3.60
CA ARG A 108 -6.44 3.99 -3.42
C ARG A 108 -6.18 5.25 -4.23
N GLU A 109 -5.51 6.24 -3.60
CA GLU A 109 -5.16 7.53 -4.21
C GLU A 109 -3.81 8.02 -3.69
N GLY A 110 -2.95 8.54 -4.59
CA GLY A 110 -1.61 9.01 -4.26
C GLY A 110 -0.63 7.90 -3.90
N GLU A 111 0.37 8.21 -3.08
CA GLU A 111 1.43 7.28 -2.69
C GLU A 111 0.93 6.21 -1.71
N TRP A 112 1.27 4.96 -2.01
CA TRP A 112 1.08 3.80 -1.16
C TRP A 112 2.41 3.14 -0.86
N LYS A 113 2.60 2.80 0.40
CA LYS A 113 3.76 2.05 0.91
C LYS A 113 3.38 0.60 1.09
N VAL A 114 4.20 -0.30 0.55
CA VAL A 114 4.08 -1.74 0.79
C VAL A 114 5.36 -2.19 1.51
N TYR A 115 5.23 -3.08 2.46
CA TYR A 115 6.33 -3.49 3.34
C TYR A 115 6.72 -4.95 3.10
N HIS A 116 7.99 -5.24 3.34
CA HIS A 116 8.45 -6.63 3.48
C HIS A 116 7.80 -7.28 4.71
N PRO A 117 7.87 -8.63 4.86
CA PRO A 117 7.23 -9.36 5.97
C PRO A 117 7.68 -8.94 7.38
N ASP A 118 8.74 -8.14 7.50
CA ASP A 118 9.18 -7.52 8.76
C ASP A 118 8.28 -6.36 9.22
N GLY A 119 7.40 -5.88 8.35
CA GLY A 119 6.48 -4.76 8.58
C GLY A 119 7.15 -3.39 8.73
N LYS A 120 8.42 -3.26 8.38
CA LYS A 120 9.25 -2.06 8.56
C LYS A 120 9.99 -1.64 7.31
N THR A 121 10.64 -2.60 6.64
CA THR A 121 11.40 -2.35 5.42
C THR A 121 10.45 -2.19 4.24
N LEU A 122 10.59 -1.11 3.48
CA LEU A 122 9.79 -0.89 2.28
C LEU A 122 10.10 -1.95 1.23
N MET A 123 9.05 -2.57 0.69
CA MET A 123 9.09 -3.44 -0.48
C MET A 123 8.75 -2.66 -1.75
N SER A 124 7.76 -1.75 -1.69
CA SER A 124 7.49 -0.85 -2.81
C SER A 124 6.89 0.50 -2.36
N LEU A 125 7.11 1.51 -3.21
CA LEU A 125 6.36 2.76 -3.23
C LEU A 125 5.57 2.79 -4.54
N GLU A 126 4.27 2.85 -4.43
CA GLU A 126 3.33 2.75 -5.54
C GLU A 126 2.50 4.04 -5.62
N ASN A 127 2.33 4.58 -6.82
CA ASN A 127 1.46 5.75 -7.01
C ASN A 127 0.15 5.32 -7.66
N TYR A 128 -0.97 5.74 -7.07
CA TYR A 128 -2.31 5.43 -7.52
C TYR A 128 -3.08 6.68 -7.91
N SER A 129 -3.88 6.56 -8.95
CA SER A 129 -4.95 7.48 -9.26
C SER A 129 -6.22 6.69 -9.55
N LYS A 130 -7.32 7.01 -8.86
CA LYS A 130 -8.61 6.32 -8.97
C LYS A 130 -8.49 4.79 -8.90
N GLY A 131 -7.62 4.29 -7.99
CA GLY A 131 -7.39 2.87 -7.74
C GLY A 131 -6.49 2.15 -8.75
N LYS A 132 -5.95 2.83 -9.74
CA LYS A 132 -5.02 2.28 -10.74
C LYS A 132 -3.63 2.83 -10.51
N LEU A 133 -2.60 2.00 -10.72
CA LEU A 133 -1.22 2.47 -10.74
C LEU A 133 -1.07 3.59 -11.77
N ASN A 134 -0.51 4.72 -11.35
CA ASN A 134 -0.33 5.89 -12.21
C ASN A 134 0.86 6.71 -11.73
N GLY A 135 1.89 6.83 -12.54
CA GLY A 135 3.17 7.44 -12.18
C GLY A 135 4.26 6.42 -11.90
N LEU A 136 5.29 6.81 -11.18
CA LEU A 136 6.46 5.98 -10.89
C LEU A 136 6.21 5.05 -9.71
N THR A 137 6.43 3.75 -9.92
CA THR A 137 6.54 2.74 -8.86
C THR A 137 8.01 2.42 -8.63
N LYS A 138 8.45 2.38 -7.36
CA LYS A 138 9.77 1.91 -6.95
C LYS A 138 9.64 0.62 -6.16
N ILE A 139 10.46 -0.36 -6.49
CA ILE A 139 10.56 -1.64 -5.77
C ILE A 139 11.93 -1.70 -5.10
N PHE A 140 11.99 -2.21 -3.89
CA PHE A 140 13.20 -2.24 -3.08
C PHE A 140 13.57 -3.68 -2.70
N PHE A 141 14.86 -3.95 -2.65
CA PHE A 141 15.42 -5.13 -2.00
C PHE A 141 15.22 -5.06 -0.47
N ALA A 142 15.35 -6.18 0.21
CA ALA A 142 15.24 -6.25 1.66
C ALA A 142 16.30 -5.41 2.41
N ASN A 143 17.45 -5.11 1.76
CA ASN A 143 18.47 -4.20 2.28
C ASN A 143 18.14 -2.71 2.08
N GLY A 144 16.97 -2.39 1.48
CA GLY A 144 16.51 -1.02 1.22
C GLY A 144 17.04 -0.40 -0.08
N ALA A 145 17.93 -1.08 -0.82
CA ALA A 145 18.38 -0.59 -2.11
C ALA A 145 17.25 -0.71 -3.16
N ILE A 146 17.22 0.21 -4.13
CA ILE A 146 16.24 0.14 -5.23
C ILE A 146 16.55 -1.08 -6.10
N ALA A 147 15.53 -1.91 -6.35
CA ALA A 147 15.56 -3.05 -7.25
C ALA A 147 15.04 -2.70 -8.63
N GLU A 148 13.91 -1.98 -8.69
CA GLU A 148 13.29 -1.59 -9.97
C GLU A 148 12.58 -0.23 -9.84
N GLU A 149 12.55 0.50 -10.97
CA GLU A 149 11.72 1.68 -11.18
C GLU A 149 10.84 1.44 -12.42
N LYS A 150 9.53 1.62 -12.27
CA LYS A 150 8.54 1.34 -13.33
C LYS A 150 7.56 2.49 -13.48
N GLY A 151 7.46 3.02 -14.69
CA GLY A 151 6.40 3.96 -15.05
C GLY A 151 5.07 3.25 -15.30
N TYR A 152 3.96 3.83 -14.82
CA TYR A 152 2.61 3.35 -15.06
C TYR A 152 1.68 4.48 -15.50
N LYS A 153 0.74 4.14 -16.37
CA LYS A 153 -0.37 5.00 -16.77
C LYS A 153 -1.66 4.17 -16.78
N ASP A 154 -2.65 4.59 -15.98
CA ASP A 154 -3.96 3.93 -15.87
C ASP A 154 -3.89 2.42 -15.58
N GLY A 155 -2.88 1.98 -14.81
CA GLY A 155 -2.65 0.58 -14.43
C GLY A 155 -1.80 -0.21 -15.42
N VAL A 156 -1.44 0.37 -16.56
CA VAL A 156 -0.59 -0.26 -17.59
C VAL A 156 0.82 0.30 -17.52
N GLN A 157 1.84 -0.56 -17.64
CA GLN A 157 3.24 -0.10 -17.66
C GLN A 157 3.47 0.78 -18.88
N ASP A 158 3.89 2.03 -18.64
CA ASP A 158 4.12 3.07 -19.65
C ASP A 158 5.16 4.05 -19.15
N GLY A 159 6.18 4.33 -19.95
CA GLY A 159 7.32 5.16 -19.58
C GLY A 159 8.55 4.35 -19.19
N ILE A 160 9.35 4.89 -18.28
CA ILE A 160 10.66 4.33 -17.91
C ILE A 160 10.54 2.97 -17.23
N TYR A 161 11.56 2.14 -17.46
CA TYR A 161 11.86 0.95 -16.69
C TYR A 161 13.35 0.88 -16.41
N LYS A 162 13.72 0.82 -15.13
CA LYS A 162 15.10 0.58 -14.69
C LYS A 162 15.14 -0.60 -13.74
N LYS A 163 16.16 -1.44 -13.91
CA LYS A 163 16.46 -2.56 -13.03
C LYS A 163 17.86 -2.42 -12.47
N TYR A 164 18.00 -2.74 -11.18
CA TYR A 164 19.26 -2.61 -10.46
C TYR A 164 19.63 -3.93 -9.79
N ASN A 165 20.90 -4.10 -9.47
CA ASN A 165 21.34 -5.12 -8.50
C ASN A 165 21.34 -4.54 -7.07
N GLU A 166 21.57 -5.39 -6.06
CA GLU A 166 21.58 -4.99 -4.65
C GLU A 166 22.68 -3.96 -4.29
N LYS A 167 23.65 -3.74 -5.16
CA LYS A 167 24.72 -2.73 -5.02
C LYS A 167 24.35 -1.39 -5.68
N GLY A 168 23.14 -1.30 -6.29
CA GLY A 168 22.68 -0.11 -7.01
C GLY A 168 23.22 0.03 -8.43
N THR A 169 23.91 -1.00 -8.97
CA THR A 169 24.35 -0.97 -10.37
C THR A 169 23.14 -1.17 -11.28
N VAL A 170 22.96 -0.31 -12.29
CA VAL A 170 21.92 -0.47 -13.31
C VAL A 170 22.22 -1.73 -14.12
N LEU A 171 21.22 -2.58 -14.30
CA LEU A 171 21.27 -3.79 -15.15
C LEU A 171 20.46 -3.62 -16.43
N GLU A 172 19.40 -2.79 -16.40
CA GLU A 172 18.56 -2.48 -17.54
C GLU A 172 18.06 -1.03 -17.45
N ASP A 173 18.10 -0.32 -18.55
CA ASP A 173 17.46 0.98 -18.76
C ASP A 173 16.67 0.90 -20.06
N SER A 174 15.36 0.87 -19.97
CA SER A 174 14.47 0.67 -21.09
C SER A 174 13.18 1.48 -20.94
N ASN A 175 12.34 1.45 -21.99
CA ASN A 175 11.06 2.13 -21.98
C ASN A 175 9.94 1.19 -22.37
N TYR A 176 8.77 1.43 -21.78
CA TYR A 176 7.53 0.74 -22.07
C TYR A 176 6.49 1.68 -22.65
N LYS A 177 5.65 1.15 -23.52
CA LYS A 177 4.46 1.81 -24.02
C LYS A 177 3.32 0.81 -24.11
N ASN A 178 2.19 1.10 -23.46
CA ASN A 178 1.03 0.22 -23.42
C ASN A 178 1.40 -1.23 -23.02
N GLY A 179 2.24 -1.40 -22.00
CA GLY A 179 2.66 -2.69 -21.45
C GLY A 179 3.73 -3.45 -22.26
N LYS A 180 4.25 -2.86 -23.33
CA LYS A 180 5.28 -3.50 -24.18
C LYS A 180 6.55 -2.65 -24.21
N LEU A 181 7.72 -3.31 -24.26
CA LEU A 181 9.00 -2.62 -24.53
C LEU A 181 8.88 -1.78 -25.80
N ASN A 182 9.25 -0.50 -25.72
CA ASN A 182 9.15 0.41 -26.86
C ASN A 182 10.12 1.57 -26.71
N GLY A 183 10.98 1.79 -27.69
CA GLY A 183 12.04 2.78 -27.67
C GLY A 183 13.41 2.17 -27.34
N GLN A 184 14.37 3.03 -27.04
CA GLN A 184 15.75 2.62 -26.75
C GLN A 184 15.82 1.78 -25.48
N ALA A 185 16.68 0.76 -25.48
CA ALA A 185 16.98 -0.08 -24.34
C ALA A 185 18.49 -0.36 -24.27
N VAL A 186 19.02 -0.29 -23.06
CA VAL A 186 20.40 -0.59 -22.73
C VAL A 186 20.43 -1.63 -21.62
N PHE A 187 21.16 -2.70 -21.85
CA PHE A 187 21.39 -3.75 -20.86
C PHE A 187 22.84 -3.71 -20.42
N TYR A 188 23.06 -3.99 -19.15
CA TYR A 188 24.38 -3.92 -18.53
C TYR A 188 24.73 -5.24 -17.87
N ASP A 189 26.02 -5.49 -17.74
CA ASP A 189 26.54 -6.58 -16.91
C ASP A 189 26.45 -6.21 -15.41
N LYS A 190 26.81 -7.18 -14.54
CA LYS A 190 26.81 -6.98 -13.08
C LYS A 190 27.78 -5.89 -12.58
N PHE A 191 28.69 -5.43 -13.43
CA PHE A 191 29.67 -4.39 -13.13
C PHE A 191 29.26 -3.01 -13.69
N GLY A 192 28.13 -2.94 -14.41
CA GLY A 192 27.63 -1.72 -15.02
C GLY A 192 28.22 -1.41 -16.42
N ASN A 193 28.92 -2.36 -17.04
CA ASN A 193 29.34 -2.18 -18.43
C ASN A 193 28.20 -2.56 -19.35
N VAL A 194 28.04 -1.82 -20.44
CA VAL A 194 27.05 -2.16 -21.49
C VAL A 194 27.31 -3.56 -22.02
N SER A 195 26.32 -4.43 -21.97
CA SER A 195 26.31 -5.77 -22.57
C SER A 195 25.58 -5.81 -23.90
N SER A 196 24.49 -5.06 -24.03
CA SER A 196 23.78 -4.88 -25.29
C SER A 196 22.93 -3.61 -25.30
N LYS A 197 22.67 -3.07 -26.48
CA LYS A 197 21.75 -1.94 -26.65
C LYS A 197 21.10 -1.98 -28.03
N GLY A 198 19.93 -1.39 -28.11
CA GLY A 198 19.15 -1.30 -29.35
C GLY A 198 17.79 -0.70 -29.11
N GLU A 199 16.91 -0.85 -30.06
CA GLU A 199 15.56 -0.34 -30.01
C GLU A 199 14.54 -1.49 -29.97
N PHE A 200 13.48 -1.28 -29.17
CA PHE A 200 12.28 -2.10 -29.21
C PHE A 200 11.13 -1.33 -29.85
N VAL A 201 10.33 -2.02 -30.65
CA VAL A 201 9.06 -1.52 -31.18
C VAL A 201 7.99 -2.57 -30.90
N LYS A 202 6.92 -2.17 -30.19
CA LYS A 202 5.81 -3.06 -29.82
C LYS A 202 6.27 -4.37 -29.13
N GLY A 203 7.39 -4.36 -28.38
CA GLY A 203 7.97 -5.52 -27.68
C GLY A 203 8.99 -6.36 -28.46
N TYR A 204 9.25 -6.03 -29.71
CA TYR A 204 10.21 -6.74 -30.58
C TYR A 204 11.48 -5.92 -30.80
N LYS A 205 12.65 -6.58 -30.82
CA LYS A 205 13.90 -5.93 -31.23
C LYS A 205 13.76 -5.43 -32.66
N TYR A 206 14.19 -4.18 -32.89
CA TYR A 206 14.11 -3.55 -34.20
C TYR A 206 15.37 -2.76 -34.52
N GLY A 207 15.74 -2.66 -35.79
CA GLY A 207 16.92 -1.92 -36.22
C GLY A 207 18.24 -2.56 -35.78
N TYR A 208 19.27 -1.75 -35.63
CA TYR A 208 20.57 -2.27 -35.23
C TYR A 208 20.64 -2.56 -33.73
N TRP A 209 21.06 -3.79 -33.40
CA TRP A 209 21.41 -4.22 -32.05
C TRP A 209 22.91 -4.41 -31.92
N GLU A 210 23.49 -3.84 -30.89
CA GLU A 210 24.91 -3.89 -30.59
C GLU A 210 25.13 -4.73 -29.32
N TYR A 211 26.11 -5.64 -29.37
CA TYR A 211 26.47 -6.52 -28.27
C TYR A 211 27.94 -6.30 -27.92
N TYR A 212 28.22 -6.28 -26.66
CA TYR A 212 29.51 -5.94 -26.12
C TYR A 212 30.03 -7.05 -25.21
N ASP A 213 31.35 -7.30 -25.26
CA ASP A 213 32.09 -8.10 -24.27
C ASP A 213 33.30 -7.29 -23.83
N ASN A 214 33.48 -7.18 -22.46
CA ASN A 214 34.56 -6.40 -21.89
C ASN A 214 34.72 -5.00 -22.49
N LYS A 215 33.57 -4.28 -22.65
CA LYS A 215 33.47 -2.93 -23.25
C LYS A 215 33.81 -2.86 -24.77
N LYS A 216 34.11 -3.98 -25.41
CA LYS A 216 34.37 -4.02 -26.86
C LYS A 216 33.13 -4.47 -27.60
N LEU A 217 32.80 -3.79 -28.69
CA LEU A 217 31.74 -4.24 -29.61
C LEU A 217 32.17 -5.57 -30.24
N VAL A 218 31.40 -6.62 -30.00
CA VAL A 218 31.67 -7.97 -30.53
C VAL A 218 30.69 -8.39 -31.62
N LYS A 219 29.49 -7.80 -31.62
CA LYS A 219 28.49 -8.11 -32.66
C LYS A 219 27.60 -6.90 -32.90
N LYS A 220 27.26 -6.68 -34.17
CA LYS A 220 26.19 -5.76 -34.58
C LYS A 220 25.27 -6.51 -35.53
N GLU A 221 23.96 -6.48 -35.25
CA GLU A 221 22.98 -7.26 -35.99
C GLU A 221 21.76 -6.41 -36.31
N PHE A 222 21.18 -6.57 -37.48
CA PHE A 222 19.98 -5.87 -37.87
C PHE A 222 18.76 -6.75 -37.62
N MET A 223 17.87 -6.29 -36.78
CA MET A 223 16.64 -6.98 -36.35
C MET A 223 15.46 -6.48 -37.19
N ILE A 224 14.67 -7.40 -37.70
CA ILE A 224 13.45 -7.12 -38.47
C ILE A 224 12.25 -7.57 -37.65
N MET A 225 11.22 -6.73 -37.58
CA MET A 225 9.96 -7.12 -36.91
C MET A 225 9.26 -8.25 -37.67
N PRO A 226 8.58 -9.16 -36.96
CA PRO A 226 7.72 -10.15 -37.59
C PRO A 226 6.64 -9.47 -38.45
N LYS A 227 6.36 -10.04 -39.65
CA LYS A 227 5.39 -9.48 -40.60
C LYS A 227 3.98 -9.27 -40.04
N GLU A 228 3.61 -10.06 -39.04
CA GLU A 228 2.30 -9.98 -38.36
C GLU A 228 2.14 -8.70 -37.55
N VAL A 229 3.23 -8.10 -37.08
CA VAL A 229 3.23 -6.90 -36.21
C VAL A 229 3.23 -5.59 -37.01
N THR A 230 3.58 -5.66 -38.30
CA THR A 230 3.68 -4.48 -39.18
C THR A 230 2.34 -4.09 -39.82
N ARG A 231 1.26 -4.85 -39.60
CA ARG A 231 -0.04 -4.66 -40.27
C ARG A 231 -1.06 -3.85 -39.45
N ASP A 232 -0.70 -3.35 -38.27
CA ASP A 232 -1.58 -2.53 -37.42
C ASP A 232 -1.17 -1.05 -37.42
#